data_870934135bccb02ada18992ac41e4a66
#
_entry.id   870934135bccb02ada18992ac41e4a66
#
_cell.length_a   1.000
_cell.length_b   1.000
_cell.length_c   1.000
_cell.angle_alpha   90.00
_cell.angle_beta   90.00
_cell.angle_gamma   90.00
#
_symmetry.space_group_name_H-M   'P 1'
#
loop_
_entity.id
_entity.type
_entity.pdbx_description
1 polymer ?
#
loop_
_entity_poly.entity_id
_entity_poly.type
_entity_poly.pdbx_seq_one_letter_code
_entity_poly.pdbx_strand_id
1 'polypeptide(L)'
;MVLVAIAAAALGTVAYATHLMRALELQSVDARFSVRGTQERPDEIVVVQVDDRTFSELGVQWPFPRSLHGRVIDRLRRAGAKTVAVDIQFTEPTAPAQDNALIEAIERKGGVVLSTTEVDHGKSRIFGGEEVVHAIGARAANTLVEPDPGGTIRKMSYEVDGLVGFAVATAEATTGTPIEPDELEGDGRAWIDFRGAPNTFRQVSYSRVLRGQVPDSVFRGKTVVVGASAPSLQDVHPTSTTGDELMSGPELQANAIWTAIHGFPLKSSGLILTLLLIALLAAAPAAATVRLKPLSALLVAAVLGIAYGGLTQLAFDGGAVLPVVYPLLALVLSALGALAVNYVMTSFERQRVHDTFARFVPQAVVADVLERVDDGDLRFGGVRRECTVLFSDLRGFTSFSEELDPDRVIEVLNCYLEEMSDAIMDHGGTLVSYMGDGIMAVFGAPLGQEDHADRALAAAGEMLKVRLPRFNEWMASQGLEGFAMGIGLNSGTVMSGQVGSKRRTEYTAIGDTTNTAARLEGMTKGSGHQLFVADSTRQAQRKDDGELELVGEREVRGRTHTITVWTLR
;
A
#
# COMPACT_ATOMS: atom_id res chain seq x y z
N MET A 1 -11.82 -1.62 -7.06
CA MET A 1 -11.27 -2.04 -5.75
C MET A 1 -11.06 -3.56 -5.65
N VAL A 2 -12.05 -4.40 -5.99
CA VAL A 2 -11.88 -5.88 -5.95
C VAL A 2 -10.69 -6.35 -6.80
N LEU A 3 -10.56 -5.84 -8.02
CA LEU A 3 -9.42 -6.18 -8.89
C LEU A 3 -8.06 -5.76 -8.29
N VAL A 4 -8.01 -4.65 -7.58
CA VAL A 4 -6.79 -4.20 -6.87
C VAL A 4 -6.41 -5.19 -5.77
N ALA A 5 -7.39 -5.61 -4.96
CA ALA A 5 -7.16 -6.60 -3.90
C ALA A 5 -6.68 -7.95 -4.48
N ILE A 6 -7.33 -8.43 -5.56
CA ILE A 6 -6.93 -9.68 -6.23
C ILE A 6 -5.51 -9.57 -6.81
N ALA A 7 -5.19 -8.46 -7.48
CA ALA A 7 -3.85 -8.25 -8.04
C ALA A 7 -2.77 -8.19 -6.96
N ALA A 8 -3.03 -7.47 -5.86
CA ALA A 8 -2.11 -7.39 -4.73
C ALA A 8 -1.91 -8.75 -4.04
N ALA A 9 -2.99 -9.51 -3.84
CA ALA A 9 -2.91 -10.87 -3.29
C ALA A 9 -2.15 -11.81 -4.22
N ALA A 10 -2.39 -11.74 -5.53
CA ALA A 10 -1.68 -12.55 -6.52
C ALA A 10 -0.17 -12.23 -6.53
N LEU A 11 0.20 -10.93 -6.52
CA LEU A 11 1.60 -10.51 -6.46
C LEU A 11 2.28 -10.96 -5.16
N GLY A 12 1.61 -10.82 -4.01
CA GLY A 12 2.12 -11.32 -2.73
C GLY A 12 2.30 -12.84 -2.73
N THR A 13 1.37 -13.58 -3.32
CA THR A 13 1.45 -15.04 -3.47
C THR A 13 2.58 -15.47 -4.41
N VAL A 14 2.74 -14.77 -5.55
CA VAL A 14 3.86 -15.03 -6.47
C VAL A 14 5.20 -14.73 -5.80
N ALA A 15 5.32 -13.62 -5.08
CA ALA A 15 6.53 -13.29 -4.33
C ALA A 15 6.86 -14.36 -3.29
N TYR A 16 5.85 -14.90 -2.59
CA TYR A 16 6.02 -16.01 -1.66
C TYR A 16 6.47 -17.31 -2.38
N ALA A 17 5.78 -17.70 -3.44
CA ALA A 17 6.08 -18.94 -4.18
C ALA A 17 7.46 -18.92 -4.86
N THR A 18 7.91 -17.75 -5.32
CA THR A 18 9.24 -17.57 -5.94
C THR A 18 10.34 -17.27 -4.94
N HIS A 19 10.02 -17.16 -3.66
CA HIS A 19 10.95 -16.75 -2.61
C HIS A 19 11.67 -15.42 -2.86
N LEU A 20 11.04 -14.50 -3.60
CA LEU A 20 11.65 -13.26 -4.09
C LEU A 20 12.21 -12.36 -2.95
N MET A 21 11.58 -12.40 -1.77
CA MET A 21 11.99 -11.62 -0.60
C MET A 21 12.42 -12.50 0.59
N ARG A 22 12.93 -13.72 0.32
CA ARG A 22 13.29 -14.70 1.36
C ARG A 22 14.29 -14.14 2.38
N ALA A 23 15.27 -13.36 1.94
CA ALA A 23 16.25 -12.75 2.85
C ALA A 23 15.61 -11.81 3.86
N LEU A 24 14.67 -10.95 3.42
CA LEU A 24 13.92 -10.05 4.30
C LEU A 24 12.99 -10.82 5.25
N GLU A 25 12.36 -11.89 4.77
CA GLU A 25 11.52 -12.76 5.62
C GLU A 25 12.37 -13.39 6.73
N LEU A 26 13.55 -13.91 6.43
CA LEU A 26 14.48 -14.48 7.41
C LEU A 26 14.98 -13.40 8.40
N GLN A 27 15.34 -12.21 7.92
CA GLN A 27 15.72 -11.09 8.80
C GLN A 27 14.56 -10.68 9.73
N SER A 28 13.31 -10.82 9.29
CA SER A 28 12.16 -10.58 10.16
C SER A 28 12.09 -11.57 11.33
N VAL A 29 12.60 -12.79 11.15
CA VAL A 29 12.74 -13.78 12.25
C VAL A 29 13.82 -13.34 13.24
N ASP A 30 14.97 -12.86 12.74
CA ASP A 30 16.05 -12.36 13.59
C ASP A 30 15.57 -11.15 14.44
N ALA A 31 14.81 -10.23 13.82
CA ALA A 31 14.20 -9.12 14.54
C ALA A 31 13.24 -9.59 15.65
N ARG A 32 12.47 -10.65 15.42
CA ARG A 32 11.57 -11.24 16.43
C ARG A 32 12.34 -11.86 17.59
N PHE A 33 13.46 -12.53 17.34
CA PHE A 33 14.36 -12.99 18.40
C PHE A 33 14.92 -11.82 19.21
N SER A 34 15.33 -10.72 18.56
CA SER A 34 15.81 -9.51 19.24
C SER A 34 14.74 -8.88 20.13
N VAL A 35 13.47 -8.82 19.67
CA VAL A 35 12.34 -8.32 20.45
C VAL A 35 12.02 -9.25 21.64
N ARG A 36 12.04 -10.57 21.42
CA ARG A 36 11.81 -11.58 22.46
C ARG A 36 12.89 -11.50 23.56
N GLY A 37 14.11 -11.14 23.19
CA GLY A 37 15.24 -11.00 24.09
C GLY A 37 15.74 -12.31 24.69
N THR A 38 16.66 -12.21 25.66
CA THR A 38 17.25 -13.38 26.32
C THR A 38 16.22 -14.04 27.24
N GLN A 39 16.05 -15.33 27.06
CA GLN A 39 15.19 -16.20 27.85
C GLN A 39 15.92 -16.71 29.10
N GLU A 40 15.16 -17.37 29.98
CA GLU A 40 15.75 -18.02 31.16
C GLU A 40 16.86 -18.99 30.73
N ARG A 41 17.98 -18.96 31.46
CA ARG A 41 19.14 -19.83 31.19
C ARG A 41 18.74 -21.30 31.35
N PRO A 42 18.95 -22.13 30.32
CA PRO A 42 18.75 -23.57 30.46
C PRO A 42 19.73 -24.17 31.46
N ASP A 43 19.23 -24.83 32.49
CA ASP A 43 20.08 -25.41 33.53
C ASP A 43 20.47 -26.88 33.22
N GLU A 44 19.77 -27.53 32.29
CA GLU A 44 20.00 -28.91 31.88
C GLU A 44 21.19 -29.10 30.92
N ILE A 45 21.75 -28.04 30.33
CA ILE A 45 22.87 -28.10 29.39
C ILE A 45 24.03 -27.26 29.92
N VAL A 46 25.25 -27.82 29.87
CA VAL A 46 26.50 -27.13 30.21
C VAL A 46 27.46 -27.20 29.06
N VAL A 47 28.06 -26.09 28.68
CA VAL A 47 29.07 -26.02 27.62
C VAL A 47 30.47 -26.00 28.24
N VAL A 48 31.28 -26.98 27.89
CA VAL A 48 32.70 -27.05 28.26
C VAL A 48 33.52 -26.57 27.08
N GLN A 49 34.18 -25.45 27.26
CA GLN A 49 34.81 -24.73 26.16
C GLN A 49 36.32 -24.86 26.14
N VAL A 50 36.89 -25.18 24.98
CA VAL A 50 38.30 -24.95 24.68
C VAL A 50 38.44 -23.47 24.32
N ASP A 51 38.57 -22.64 25.34
CA ASP A 51 38.69 -21.20 25.34
C ASP A 51 40.14 -20.68 25.41
N ASP A 52 40.38 -19.37 25.29
CA ASP A 52 41.70 -18.77 25.38
C ASP A 52 42.36 -19.04 26.76
N ARG A 53 41.54 -19.17 27.79
CA ARG A 53 41.99 -19.53 29.13
C ARG A 53 42.56 -20.96 29.15
N THR A 54 41.94 -21.89 28.42
CA THR A 54 42.40 -23.26 28.30
C THR A 54 43.79 -23.31 27.68
N PHE A 55 44.06 -22.54 26.62
CA PHE A 55 45.37 -22.44 26.00
C PHE A 55 46.41 -21.88 26.96
N SER A 56 46.10 -20.77 27.64
CA SER A 56 47.01 -20.11 28.56
C SER A 56 47.33 -20.99 29.78
N GLU A 57 46.36 -21.75 30.28
CA GLU A 57 46.55 -22.60 31.46
C GLU A 57 47.21 -23.95 31.18
N LEU A 58 46.96 -24.55 30.01
CA LEU A 58 47.52 -25.86 29.65
C LEU A 58 48.90 -25.74 29.01
N GLY A 59 49.17 -24.68 28.26
CA GLY A 59 50.41 -24.48 27.53
C GLY A 59 50.64 -25.56 26.44
N VAL A 60 49.54 -26.17 25.96
CA VAL A 60 49.56 -27.25 24.96
C VAL A 60 48.96 -26.71 23.64
N GLN A 61 49.63 -27.07 22.55
CA GLN A 61 49.18 -26.63 21.23
C GLN A 61 47.97 -27.48 20.74
N TRP A 62 47.06 -26.85 20.04
CA TRP A 62 45.93 -27.51 19.36
C TRP A 62 46.42 -28.21 18.08
N PRO A 63 45.89 -29.39 17.71
CA PRO A 63 44.90 -30.18 18.47
C PRO A 63 45.54 -30.87 19.69
N PHE A 64 44.75 -30.90 20.79
CA PHE A 64 45.22 -31.48 22.04
C PHE A 64 45.43 -32.99 21.92
N PRO A 65 46.42 -33.60 22.65
CA PRO A 65 46.55 -35.04 22.79
C PRO A 65 45.22 -35.67 23.19
N ARG A 66 44.79 -36.73 22.48
CA ARG A 66 43.49 -37.41 22.70
C ARG A 66 43.30 -37.92 24.13
N SER A 67 44.36 -38.29 24.81
CA SER A 67 44.31 -38.63 26.24
C SER A 67 43.79 -37.51 27.14
N LEU A 68 43.94 -36.21 26.75
CA LEU A 68 43.38 -35.12 27.54
C LEU A 68 41.86 -35.10 27.40
N HIS A 69 41.33 -35.36 26.20
CA HIS A 69 39.88 -35.50 25.97
C HIS A 69 39.33 -36.69 26.75
N GLY A 70 40.02 -37.84 26.74
CA GLY A 70 39.65 -38.98 27.58
C GLY A 70 39.56 -38.62 29.08
N ARG A 71 40.53 -37.87 29.61
CA ARG A 71 40.51 -37.42 31.00
C ARG A 71 39.35 -36.49 31.32
N VAL A 72 38.97 -35.61 30.40
CA VAL A 72 37.78 -34.76 30.56
C VAL A 72 36.52 -35.59 30.56
N ILE A 73 36.36 -36.53 29.63
CA ILE A 73 35.19 -37.43 29.58
C ILE A 73 35.11 -38.25 30.88
N ASP A 74 36.21 -38.81 31.37
CA ASP A 74 36.27 -39.52 32.66
C ASP A 74 35.92 -38.64 33.84
N ARG A 75 36.28 -37.37 33.81
CA ARG A 75 35.93 -36.37 34.87
C ARG A 75 34.43 -36.11 34.84
N LEU A 76 33.84 -35.84 33.64
CA LEU A 76 32.43 -35.64 33.46
C LEU A 76 31.61 -36.87 33.88
N ARG A 77 32.09 -38.08 33.56
CA ARG A 77 31.50 -39.34 34.01
C ARG A 77 31.44 -39.42 35.53
N ARG A 78 32.55 -39.15 36.21
CA ARG A 78 32.64 -39.17 37.71
C ARG A 78 31.75 -38.10 38.33
N ALA A 79 31.61 -36.94 37.69
CA ALA A 79 30.71 -35.89 38.13
C ALA A 79 29.21 -36.21 37.87
N GLY A 80 28.89 -37.31 37.21
CA GLY A 80 27.52 -37.75 36.97
C GLY A 80 26.82 -37.07 35.82
N ALA A 81 27.54 -36.59 34.79
CA ALA A 81 26.95 -36.06 33.57
C ALA A 81 26.06 -37.13 32.90
N LYS A 82 24.84 -36.77 32.51
CA LYS A 82 23.86 -37.64 31.86
C LYS A 82 24.34 -38.04 30.47
N THR A 83 24.57 -37.07 29.61
CA THR A 83 25.09 -37.25 28.25
C THR A 83 26.32 -36.36 28.08
N VAL A 84 27.31 -36.86 27.34
CA VAL A 84 28.47 -36.07 26.92
C VAL A 84 28.50 -36.05 25.40
N ALA A 85 28.35 -34.87 24.84
CA ALA A 85 28.39 -34.62 23.40
C ALA A 85 29.69 -33.86 23.10
N VAL A 86 30.54 -34.44 22.27
CA VAL A 86 31.89 -33.92 21.97
C VAL A 86 31.88 -33.36 20.56
N ASP A 87 31.88 -32.03 20.48
CA ASP A 87 31.96 -31.30 19.22
C ASP A 87 33.41 -31.01 18.84
N ILE A 88 34.15 -32.11 18.68
CA ILE A 88 35.56 -32.15 18.25
C ILE A 88 35.71 -33.37 17.37
N GLN A 89 36.31 -33.20 16.21
CA GLN A 89 36.47 -34.29 15.23
C GLN A 89 37.68 -35.19 15.58
N PHE A 90 37.46 -36.51 15.47
CA PHE A 90 38.47 -37.53 15.74
C PHE A 90 38.63 -38.50 14.56
N THR A 91 38.66 -38.00 13.34
CA THR A 91 38.69 -38.79 12.11
C THR A 91 40.09 -39.24 11.74
N GLU A 92 41.11 -38.41 11.93
CA GLU A 92 42.49 -38.77 11.60
C GLU A 92 43.12 -39.61 12.72
N PRO A 93 43.82 -40.71 12.42
CA PRO A 93 44.53 -41.49 13.44
C PRO A 93 45.72 -40.71 14.04
N THR A 94 45.97 -40.91 15.34
CA THR A 94 47.11 -40.30 16.04
C THR A 94 48.03 -41.42 16.60
N ALA A 95 48.80 -41.12 17.63
CA ALA A 95 49.58 -42.17 18.28
C ALA A 95 48.64 -43.21 18.96
N PRO A 96 48.79 -44.49 18.78
CA PRO A 96 47.88 -45.53 19.29
C PRO A 96 47.59 -45.42 20.79
N ALA A 97 48.56 -45.03 21.59
CA ALA A 97 48.37 -44.82 23.03
C ALA A 97 47.40 -43.64 23.34
N GLN A 98 47.36 -42.63 22.48
CA GLN A 98 46.46 -41.47 22.63
C GLN A 98 45.04 -41.85 22.22
N ASP A 99 44.92 -42.57 21.10
CA ASP A 99 43.62 -43.01 20.58
C ASP A 99 42.98 -44.00 21.54
N ASN A 100 43.72 -45.00 22.01
CA ASN A 100 43.25 -45.98 22.98
C ASN A 100 42.79 -45.33 24.30
N ALA A 101 43.55 -44.35 24.81
CA ALA A 101 43.18 -43.65 26.05
C ALA A 101 41.82 -42.90 25.92
N LEU A 102 41.52 -42.33 24.74
CA LEU A 102 40.22 -41.69 24.45
C LEU A 102 39.12 -42.74 24.28
N ILE A 103 39.36 -43.79 23.48
CA ILE A 103 38.45 -44.89 23.22
C ILE A 103 37.99 -45.54 24.54
N GLU A 104 38.94 -45.92 25.40
CA GLU A 104 38.63 -46.50 26.72
C GLU A 104 37.81 -45.55 27.63
N ALA A 105 38.09 -44.26 27.60
CA ALA A 105 37.33 -43.28 28.39
C ALA A 105 35.87 -43.15 27.90
N ILE A 106 35.66 -43.19 26.56
CA ILE A 106 34.33 -43.19 25.93
C ILE A 106 33.58 -44.48 26.32
N GLU A 107 34.22 -45.64 26.19
CA GLU A 107 33.63 -46.94 26.55
C GLU A 107 33.21 -46.96 28.03
N ARG A 108 34.07 -46.49 28.93
CA ARG A 108 33.73 -46.41 30.38
C ARG A 108 32.58 -45.48 30.68
N LYS A 109 32.36 -44.41 29.87
CA LYS A 109 31.25 -43.47 30.04
C LYS A 109 29.96 -44.06 29.47
N GLY A 110 30.00 -44.61 28.30
CA GLY A 110 28.87 -45.01 27.49
C GLY A 110 27.99 -43.85 27.05
N GLY A 111 27.28 -43.98 25.98
CA GLY A 111 26.34 -42.97 25.51
C GLY A 111 26.97 -41.60 25.18
N VAL A 112 28.25 -41.61 24.73
CA VAL A 112 28.93 -40.40 24.22
C VAL A 112 28.55 -40.18 22.78
N VAL A 113 28.19 -38.92 22.44
CA VAL A 113 27.95 -38.52 21.05
C VAL A 113 29.18 -37.80 20.52
N LEU A 114 29.66 -38.24 19.37
CA LEU A 114 30.89 -37.75 18.73
C LEU A 114 30.54 -37.04 17.43
N SER A 115 31.05 -35.84 17.24
CA SER A 115 30.81 -35.04 16.04
C SER A 115 31.73 -35.44 14.89
N THR A 116 31.22 -35.35 13.65
CA THR A 116 32.01 -35.43 12.43
C THR A 116 31.34 -34.66 11.31
N THR A 117 32.12 -34.14 10.37
CA THR A 117 31.68 -33.70 9.05
C THR A 117 32.16 -34.59 7.93
N GLU A 118 33.01 -35.58 8.28
CA GLU A 118 33.56 -36.57 7.34
C GLU A 118 32.67 -37.82 7.31
N VAL A 119 31.76 -37.82 6.33
CA VAL A 119 30.79 -38.89 6.12
C VAL A 119 31.05 -39.55 4.77
N ASP A 120 31.06 -40.88 4.72
CA ASP A 120 31.20 -41.67 3.52
C ASP A 120 30.00 -42.63 3.41
N HIS A 121 29.13 -42.39 2.42
CA HIS A 121 27.90 -43.19 2.24
C HIS A 121 27.06 -43.37 3.53
N GLY A 122 26.83 -42.28 4.30
CA GLY A 122 26.09 -42.32 5.54
C GLY A 122 26.84 -42.89 6.74
N LYS A 123 28.14 -43.17 6.63
CA LYS A 123 28.96 -43.73 7.70
C LYS A 123 30.06 -42.77 8.12
N SER A 124 30.31 -42.70 9.42
CA SER A 124 31.39 -41.88 9.97
C SER A 124 32.76 -42.55 9.80
N ARG A 125 33.80 -41.72 9.72
CA ARG A 125 35.22 -42.19 9.72
C ARG A 125 35.89 -42.06 11.09
N ILE A 126 35.13 -41.73 12.14
CA ILE A 126 35.65 -41.60 13.50
C ILE A 126 36.34 -42.93 13.91
N PHE A 127 37.55 -42.84 14.42
CA PHE A 127 38.39 -44.00 14.83
C PHE A 127 38.52 -45.11 13.77
N GLY A 128 38.41 -44.77 12.50
CA GLY A 128 38.51 -45.74 11.39
C GLY A 128 37.20 -46.36 10.95
N GLY A 129 36.06 -46.00 11.54
CA GLY A 129 34.75 -46.37 11.06
C GLY A 129 33.68 -46.59 12.14
N GLU A 130 32.46 -46.73 11.69
CA GLU A 130 31.28 -46.82 12.54
C GLU A 130 31.26 -48.06 13.45
N GLU A 131 31.86 -49.15 13.00
CA GLU A 131 31.94 -50.38 13.80
C GLU A 131 32.69 -50.17 15.13
N VAL A 132 33.78 -49.38 15.10
CA VAL A 132 34.53 -49.04 16.32
C VAL A 132 33.70 -48.13 17.23
N VAL A 133 33.05 -47.12 16.67
CA VAL A 133 32.18 -46.19 17.42
C VAL A 133 31.06 -46.96 18.13
N HIS A 134 30.42 -47.90 17.44
CA HIS A 134 29.38 -48.75 18.02
C HIS A 134 29.93 -49.70 19.11
N ALA A 135 31.08 -50.29 18.87
CA ALA A 135 31.70 -51.25 19.81
C ALA A 135 32.01 -50.61 21.18
N ILE A 136 32.34 -49.31 21.19
CA ILE A 136 32.63 -48.54 22.43
C ILE A 136 31.40 -47.89 23.04
N GLY A 137 30.20 -48.21 22.52
CA GLY A 137 28.95 -47.61 23.03
C GLY A 137 28.79 -46.12 22.80
N ALA A 138 29.49 -45.59 21.78
CA ALA A 138 29.34 -44.22 21.33
C ALA A 138 28.40 -44.12 20.12
N ARG A 139 28.01 -42.89 19.77
CA ARG A 139 27.25 -42.58 18.57
C ARG A 139 27.94 -41.49 17.77
N ALA A 140 28.14 -41.72 16.48
CA ALA A 140 28.60 -40.71 15.56
C ALA A 140 27.42 -39.85 15.07
N ALA A 141 27.65 -38.56 14.88
CA ALA A 141 26.63 -37.63 14.40
C ALA A 141 27.24 -36.49 13.58
N ASN A 142 26.48 -35.97 12.62
CA ASN A 142 26.94 -34.88 11.76
C ASN A 142 26.76 -33.53 12.46
N THR A 143 27.85 -32.79 12.63
CA THR A 143 27.83 -31.47 13.29
C THR A 143 27.64 -30.30 12.31
N LEU A 144 27.58 -30.58 11.00
CA LEU A 144 27.39 -29.51 10.01
C LEU A 144 26.03 -28.87 10.14
N VAL A 145 26.01 -27.56 10.33
CA VAL A 145 24.80 -26.76 10.31
C VAL A 145 24.90 -25.79 9.13
N GLU A 146 24.01 -25.98 8.16
CA GLU A 146 24.02 -25.19 6.95
C GLU A 146 23.44 -23.78 7.21
N PRO A 147 24.17 -22.70 6.85
CA PRO A 147 23.65 -21.36 6.96
C PRO A 147 22.56 -21.11 5.91
N ASP A 148 21.58 -20.30 6.26
CA ASP A 148 20.59 -19.79 5.32
C ASP A 148 21.22 -18.78 4.34
N PRO A 149 20.51 -18.41 3.24
CA PRO A 149 20.95 -17.32 2.37
C PRO A 149 21.24 -16.04 3.16
N GLY A 150 22.48 -15.55 3.08
CA GLY A 150 22.97 -14.43 3.90
C GLY A 150 23.93 -14.86 5.02
N GLY A 151 24.25 -16.17 5.14
CA GLY A 151 25.30 -16.67 6.03
C GLY A 151 24.88 -16.88 7.50
N THR A 152 23.62 -16.58 7.86
CA THR A 152 23.12 -16.74 9.24
C THR A 152 22.53 -18.12 9.45
N ILE A 153 22.86 -18.76 10.57
CA ILE A 153 22.31 -20.06 10.97
C ILE A 153 21.02 -19.83 11.75
N ARG A 154 19.92 -20.41 11.27
CA ARG A 154 18.59 -20.31 11.88
C ARG A 154 17.92 -21.66 12.12
N LYS A 155 18.28 -22.66 11.30
CA LYS A 155 17.67 -23.99 11.33
C LYS A 155 18.74 -25.07 11.51
N MET A 156 18.34 -26.19 12.07
CA MET A 156 19.12 -27.42 12.14
C MET A 156 18.49 -28.49 11.26
N SER A 157 19.27 -29.44 10.77
CA SER A 157 18.81 -30.55 9.97
C SER A 157 18.68 -31.83 10.82
N TYR A 158 17.68 -32.65 10.48
CA TYR A 158 17.55 -33.98 11.08
C TYR A 158 18.77 -34.87 10.73
N GLU A 159 19.18 -34.83 9.48
CA GLU A 159 20.25 -35.65 8.90
C GLU A 159 21.05 -34.83 7.88
N VAL A 160 22.34 -35.07 7.78
CA VAL A 160 23.22 -34.49 6.76
C VAL A 160 24.10 -35.60 6.22
N ASP A 161 24.14 -35.77 4.89
CA ASP A 161 24.91 -36.79 4.18
C ASP A 161 24.62 -38.23 4.65
N GLY A 162 23.40 -38.54 5.09
CA GLY A 162 23.00 -39.86 5.57
C GLY A 162 23.39 -40.15 7.02
N LEU A 163 23.89 -39.17 7.76
CA LEU A 163 24.21 -39.28 9.18
C LEU A 163 23.33 -38.31 10.00
N VAL A 164 22.72 -38.82 11.07
CA VAL A 164 21.86 -38.05 11.96
C VAL A 164 22.60 -36.82 12.50
N GLY A 165 21.92 -35.70 12.57
CA GLY A 165 22.45 -34.43 13.06
C GLY A 165 22.88 -34.48 14.53
N PHE A 166 23.98 -33.83 14.88
CA PHE A 166 24.60 -33.89 16.22
C PHE A 166 23.63 -33.47 17.34
N ALA A 167 22.82 -32.46 17.11
CA ALA A 167 21.83 -32.01 18.08
C ALA A 167 20.72 -33.05 18.29
N VAL A 168 20.21 -33.65 17.20
CA VAL A 168 19.20 -34.72 17.26
C VAL A 168 19.74 -35.95 18.00
N ALA A 169 20.90 -36.46 17.57
CA ALA A 169 21.52 -37.62 18.20
C ALA A 169 21.80 -37.40 19.71
N THR A 170 22.19 -36.16 20.09
CA THR A 170 22.44 -35.81 21.50
C THR A 170 21.13 -35.71 22.30
N ALA A 171 20.07 -35.16 21.71
CA ALA A 171 18.76 -35.11 22.32
C ALA A 171 18.21 -36.52 22.57
N GLU A 172 18.28 -37.41 21.59
CA GLU A 172 17.89 -38.82 21.73
C GLU A 172 18.69 -39.54 22.83
N ALA A 173 20.02 -39.36 22.83
CA ALA A 173 20.87 -39.93 23.89
C ALA A 173 20.54 -39.35 25.28
N THR A 174 20.05 -38.14 25.35
CA THR A 174 19.68 -37.47 26.60
C THR A 174 18.29 -37.91 27.08
N THR A 175 17.29 -37.92 26.21
CA THR A 175 15.91 -38.24 26.56
C THR A 175 15.65 -39.74 26.66
N GLY A 176 16.38 -40.54 25.88
CA GLY A 176 16.12 -41.96 25.67
C GLY A 176 14.96 -42.21 24.70
N THR A 177 14.46 -41.19 24.03
CA THR A 177 13.35 -41.26 23.09
C THR A 177 13.88 -40.97 21.69
N PRO A 178 13.62 -41.83 20.69
CA PRO A 178 13.97 -41.51 19.31
C PRO A 178 13.15 -40.30 18.82
N ILE A 179 13.75 -39.50 17.94
CA ILE A 179 13.13 -38.38 17.25
C ILE A 179 12.86 -38.82 15.81
N GLU A 180 11.62 -38.74 15.37
CA GLU A 180 11.25 -39.11 14.02
C GLU A 180 11.43 -37.92 13.05
N PRO A 181 11.81 -38.16 11.77
CA PRO A 181 12.01 -37.09 10.79
C PRO A 181 10.77 -36.19 10.56
N ASP A 182 9.57 -36.72 10.77
CA ASP A 182 8.30 -36.02 10.60
C ASP A 182 7.96 -35.04 11.75
N GLU A 183 8.73 -35.09 12.85
CA GLU A 183 8.63 -34.09 13.92
C GLU A 183 9.21 -32.72 13.51
N LEU A 184 10.12 -32.74 12.51
CA LEU A 184 10.70 -31.54 11.91
C LEU A 184 9.78 -31.01 10.79
N GLU A 185 10.16 -29.92 10.14
CA GLU A 185 9.43 -29.42 8.97
C GLU A 185 9.62 -30.35 7.76
N GLY A 186 8.73 -30.26 6.77
CA GLY A 186 8.72 -31.16 5.62
C GLY A 186 9.98 -31.15 4.74
N ASP A 187 10.91 -30.22 4.98
CA ASP A 187 12.25 -30.18 4.38
C ASP A 187 13.33 -30.89 5.25
N GLY A 188 12.92 -31.57 6.32
CA GLY A 188 13.82 -32.25 7.28
C GLY A 188 14.62 -31.28 8.16
N ARG A 189 14.20 -30.01 8.24
CA ARG A 189 14.86 -28.97 9.04
C ARG A 189 13.91 -28.44 10.11
N ALA A 190 14.47 -27.93 11.21
CA ALA A 190 13.71 -27.27 12.26
C ALA A 190 14.36 -25.93 12.65
N TRP A 191 13.54 -24.96 13.03
CA TRP A 191 14.02 -23.71 13.61
C TRP A 191 14.75 -23.99 14.93
N ILE A 192 15.94 -23.42 15.10
CA ILE A 192 16.63 -23.41 16.38
C ILE A 192 15.98 -22.35 17.26
N ASP A 193 15.45 -22.75 18.41
CA ASP A 193 14.90 -21.82 19.39
C ASP A 193 16.02 -21.24 20.26
N PHE A 194 16.70 -20.24 19.72
CA PHE A 194 17.81 -19.57 20.41
C PHE A 194 17.34 -18.96 21.73
N ARG A 195 18.01 -19.33 22.84
CA ARG A 195 17.66 -18.87 24.19
C ARG A 195 18.13 -17.45 24.50
N GLY A 196 19.02 -16.89 23.69
CA GLY A 196 19.51 -15.52 23.83
C GLY A 196 20.79 -15.27 23.06
N ALA A 197 21.41 -14.14 23.36
CA ALA A 197 22.71 -13.74 22.82
C ALA A 197 23.83 -14.74 23.20
N PRO A 198 25.00 -14.70 22.55
CA PRO A 198 26.16 -15.49 22.97
C PRO A 198 26.42 -15.42 24.49
N ASN A 199 26.86 -16.51 25.07
CA ASN A 199 27.09 -16.69 26.51
C ASN A 199 25.81 -16.87 27.37
N THR A 200 24.68 -17.22 26.76
CA THR A 200 23.44 -17.50 27.50
C THR A 200 23.51 -18.83 28.27
N PHE A 201 24.13 -19.87 27.71
CA PHE A 201 24.33 -21.14 28.41
C PHE A 201 25.42 -21.05 29.48
N ARG A 202 25.37 -21.99 30.44
CA ARG A 202 26.44 -22.11 31.42
C ARG A 202 27.71 -22.60 30.77
N GLN A 203 28.74 -21.78 30.80
CA GLN A 203 30.03 -22.08 30.16
C GLN A 203 31.09 -22.39 31.23
N VAL A 204 31.97 -23.36 30.93
CA VAL A 204 33.05 -23.77 31.82
C VAL A 204 34.31 -24.03 30.98
N SER A 205 35.44 -23.47 31.36
CA SER A 205 36.72 -23.72 30.69
C SER A 205 37.12 -25.21 30.79
N TYR A 206 37.53 -25.78 29.66
CA TYR A 206 38.00 -27.16 29.52
C TYR A 206 39.18 -27.46 30.48
N SER A 207 40.14 -26.55 30.63
CA SER A 207 41.28 -26.64 31.57
C SER A 207 40.83 -26.84 33.01
N ARG A 208 39.80 -26.13 33.46
CA ARG A 208 39.24 -26.24 34.81
C ARG A 208 38.58 -27.59 35.07
N VAL A 209 37.85 -28.11 34.06
CA VAL A 209 37.26 -29.46 34.13
C VAL A 209 38.37 -30.49 34.24
N LEU A 210 39.38 -30.43 33.35
CA LEU A 210 40.53 -31.31 33.36
C LEU A 210 41.27 -31.36 34.70
N ARG A 211 41.44 -30.22 35.34
CA ARG A 211 42.11 -30.10 36.66
C ARG A 211 41.20 -30.45 37.85
N GLY A 212 39.92 -30.74 37.61
CA GLY A 212 38.98 -31.02 38.68
C GLY A 212 38.59 -29.82 39.57
N GLN A 213 38.71 -28.62 39.04
CA GLN A 213 38.43 -27.36 39.76
C GLN A 213 36.95 -26.93 39.67
N VAL A 214 36.09 -27.72 39.03
CA VAL A 214 34.67 -27.47 38.88
C VAL A 214 33.89 -28.43 39.76
N PRO A 215 32.96 -27.97 40.59
CA PRO A 215 32.15 -28.87 41.45
C PRO A 215 31.33 -29.85 40.61
N ASP A 216 31.22 -31.09 41.06
CA ASP A 216 30.47 -32.13 40.36
C ASP A 216 28.98 -31.83 40.17
N SER A 217 28.40 -31.02 41.07
CA SER A 217 27.00 -30.53 40.99
C SER A 217 26.72 -29.71 39.73
N VAL A 218 27.75 -29.16 39.11
CA VAL A 218 27.59 -28.41 37.83
C VAL A 218 27.19 -29.34 36.68
N PHE A 219 27.62 -30.61 36.70
CA PHE A 219 27.45 -31.53 35.61
C PHE A 219 26.44 -32.67 35.93
N ARG A 220 26.13 -32.87 37.20
CA ARG A 220 25.28 -34.00 37.63
C ARG A 220 23.90 -33.97 36.99
N GLY A 221 23.57 -35.04 36.25
CA GLY A 221 22.29 -35.20 35.57
C GLY A 221 22.11 -34.35 34.32
N LYS A 222 23.15 -33.61 33.89
CA LYS A 222 23.08 -32.65 32.79
C LYS A 222 23.69 -33.19 31.51
N THR A 223 23.26 -32.62 30.38
CA THR A 223 23.91 -32.80 29.09
C THR A 223 25.09 -31.86 29.02
N VAL A 224 26.25 -32.38 28.63
CA VAL A 224 27.47 -31.58 28.55
C VAL A 224 27.97 -31.57 27.09
N VAL A 225 28.05 -30.39 26.51
CA VAL A 225 28.59 -30.16 25.17
C VAL A 225 30.06 -29.73 25.34
N VAL A 226 30.98 -30.44 24.73
CA VAL A 226 32.43 -30.13 24.78
C VAL A 226 32.88 -29.71 23.40
N GLY A 227 33.41 -28.50 23.23
CA GLY A 227 33.86 -28.05 21.90
C GLY A 227 34.74 -26.80 21.96
N ALA A 228 35.18 -26.36 20.78
CA ALA A 228 36.08 -25.24 20.58
C ALA A 228 35.31 -23.92 20.66
N SER A 229 35.80 -22.92 21.45
CA SER A 229 35.22 -21.59 21.50
C SER A 229 36.23 -20.46 21.35
N ALA A 230 37.53 -20.79 21.42
CA ALA A 230 38.55 -19.77 21.21
C ALA A 230 38.46 -19.23 19.77
N PRO A 231 38.46 -17.89 19.57
CA PRO A 231 38.37 -17.27 18.23
C PRO A 231 39.47 -17.76 17.27
N SER A 232 40.62 -18.13 17.80
CA SER A 232 41.75 -18.69 17.05
C SER A 232 41.45 -20.04 16.38
N LEU A 233 40.40 -20.74 16.84
CA LEU A 233 39.94 -22.02 16.27
C LEU A 233 38.86 -21.83 15.20
N GLN A 234 38.39 -20.59 15.01
CA GLN A 234 37.42 -20.17 13.95
C GLN A 234 36.07 -20.92 13.96
N ASP A 235 35.71 -21.52 15.08
CA ASP A 235 34.43 -22.19 15.26
C ASP A 235 33.42 -21.20 15.87
N VAL A 236 33.06 -20.15 15.08
CA VAL A 236 32.14 -19.11 15.46
C VAL A 236 31.17 -18.77 14.32
N HIS A 237 29.92 -18.57 14.64
CA HIS A 237 28.84 -18.52 13.65
C HIS A 237 27.89 -17.34 13.90
N PRO A 238 27.42 -16.66 12.82
CA PRO A 238 26.32 -15.74 12.92
C PRO A 238 25.00 -16.52 13.09
N THR A 239 24.19 -16.14 14.06
CA THR A 239 22.88 -16.73 14.36
C THR A 239 21.80 -15.66 14.48
N SER A 240 20.53 -16.02 14.61
CA SER A 240 19.43 -15.07 14.79
C SER A 240 19.55 -14.16 16.01
N THR A 241 20.38 -14.49 16.98
CA THR A 241 20.55 -13.73 18.22
C THR A 241 21.94 -13.12 18.37
N THR A 242 22.82 -13.31 17.38
CA THR A 242 24.11 -12.62 17.34
C THR A 242 23.93 -11.22 16.78
N GLY A 243 24.29 -10.21 17.56
CA GLY A 243 24.48 -8.87 17.02
C GLY A 243 25.87 -8.75 16.40
N ASP A 244 26.74 -7.97 17.06
CA ASP A 244 28.15 -7.82 16.64
C ASP A 244 29.06 -8.97 17.11
N GLU A 245 28.59 -9.79 18.06
CA GLU A 245 29.35 -10.91 18.63
C GLU A 245 28.86 -12.25 18.08
N LEU A 246 29.77 -13.06 17.50
CA LEU A 246 29.44 -14.36 16.94
C LEU A 246 29.25 -15.41 18.06
N MET A 247 28.38 -16.39 17.81
CA MET A 247 28.13 -17.52 18.71
C MET A 247 29.15 -18.63 18.46
N SER A 248 29.74 -19.20 19.52
CA SER A 248 30.64 -20.34 19.39
C SER A 248 29.90 -21.61 18.94
N GLY A 249 30.57 -22.49 18.18
CA GLY A 249 29.99 -23.77 17.69
C GLY A 249 29.35 -24.61 18.79
N PRO A 250 30.02 -24.89 19.92
CA PRO A 250 29.42 -25.66 21.01
C PRO A 250 28.21 -24.97 21.66
N GLU A 251 28.11 -23.64 21.67
CA GLU A 251 26.92 -22.96 22.17
C GLU A 251 25.78 -22.97 21.12
N LEU A 252 26.11 -22.87 19.83
CA LEU A 252 25.15 -23.11 18.74
C LEU A 252 24.54 -24.51 18.87
N GLN A 253 25.40 -25.55 19.04
CA GLN A 253 24.94 -26.90 19.26
C GLN A 253 24.11 -27.05 20.54
N ALA A 254 24.47 -26.36 21.61
CA ALA A 254 23.68 -26.37 22.85
C ALA A 254 22.25 -25.79 22.64
N ASN A 255 22.09 -24.73 21.83
CA ASN A 255 20.77 -24.21 21.44
C ASN A 255 20.00 -25.23 20.60
N ALA A 256 20.65 -25.87 19.63
CA ALA A 256 20.05 -26.89 18.79
C ALA A 256 19.63 -28.14 19.59
N ILE A 257 20.47 -28.60 20.51
CA ILE A 257 20.17 -29.72 21.42
C ILE A 257 19.00 -29.36 22.33
N TRP A 258 19.00 -28.17 22.91
CA TRP A 258 17.88 -27.70 23.73
C TRP A 258 16.57 -27.72 22.94
N THR A 259 16.60 -27.20 21.72
CA THR A 259 15.43 -27.20 20.80
C THR A 259 14.91 -28.60 20.54
N ALA A 260 15.80 -29.56 20.27
CA ALA A 260 15.42 -30.95 20.01
C ALA A 260 14.87 -31.66 21.27
N ILE A 261 15.46 -31.42 22.46
CA ILE A 261 14.99 -31.97 23.72
C ILE A 261 13.54 -31.47 24.04
N HIS A 262 13.20 -30.24 23.61
CA HIS A 262 11.89 -29.62 23.87
C HIS A 262 10.88 -29.80 22.71
N GLY A 263 11.15 -30.71 21.77
CA GLY A 263 10.20 -31.07 20.71
C GLY A 263 9.96 -29.99 19.67
N PHE A 264 11.01 -29.25 19.31
CA PHE A 264 10.99 -28.22 18.24
C PHE A 264 9.88 -27.18 18.46
N PRO A 265 10.02 -26.29 19.46
CA PRO A 265 8.96 -25.39 19.89
C PRO A 265 8.58 -24.35 18.83
N LEU A 266 9.46 -24.01 17.88
CA LEU A 266 9.18 -23.09 16.79
C LEU A 266 8.76 -23.86 15.52
N LYS A 267 7.56 -23.56 15.01
CA LYS A 267 7.01 -24.19 13.79
C LYS A 267 6.57 -23.13 12.77
N SER A 268 6.94 -23.33 11.51
CA SER A 268 6.47 -22.47 10.42
C SER A 268 4.98 -22.63 10.18
N SER A 269 4.32 -21.54 9.81
CA SER A 269 2.91 -21.58 9.41
C SER A 269 2.72 -22.41 8.14
N GLY A 270 1.64 -23.19 8.08
CA GLY A 270 1.29 -23.94 6.87
C GLY A 270 0.91 -23.01 5.70
N LEU A 271 1.02 -23.56 4.48
CA LEU A 271 0.74 -22.85 3.23
C LEU A 271 -0.63 -22.16 3.21
N ILE A 272 -1.67 -22.88 3.66
CA ILE A 272 -3.06 -22.36 3.63
C ILE A 272 -3.17 -21.10 4.50
N LEU A 273 -2.62 -21.11 5.71
CA LEU A 273 -2.65 -19.95 6.61
C LEU A 273 -1.88 -18.78 6.02
N THR A 274 -0.71 -19.03 5.43
CA THR A 274 0.09 -18.01 4.73
C THR A 274 -0.70 -17.33 3.62
N LEU A 275 -1.36 -18.10 2.75
CA LEU A 275 -2.18 -17.57 1.65
C LEU A 275 -3.40 -16.78 2.16
N LEU A 276 -4.03 -17.25 3.22
CA LEU A 276 -5.13 -16.53 3.87
C LEU A 276 -4.69 -15.18 4.44
N LEU A 277 -3.53 -15.12 5.08
CA LEU A 277 -2.98 -13.87 5.62
C LEU A 277 -2.65 -12.87 4.50
N ILE A 278 -2.04 -13.33 3.40
CA ILE A 278 -1.78 -12.50 2.21
C ILE A 278 -3.11 -11.95 1.65
N ALA A 279 -4.11 -12.81 1.46
CA ALA A 279 -5.41 -12.41 0.91
C ALA A 279 -6.16 -11.44 1.83
N LEU A 280 -6.13 -11.68 3.14
CA LEU A 280 -6.80 -10.83 4.14
C LEU A 280 -6.19 -9.43 4.16
N LEU A 281 -4.85 -9.33 4.20
CA LEU A 281 -4.17 -8.05 4.23
C LEU A 281 -4.29 -7.31 2.89
N ALA A 282 -4.34 -8.02 1.77
CA ALA A 282 -4.62 -7.42 0.45
C ALA A 282 -6.05 -6.87 0.36
N ALA A 283 -7.04 -7.54 0.95
CA ALA A 283 -8.43 -7.12 0.87
C ALA A 283 -8.74 -5.87 1.73
N ALA A 284 -8.07 -5.71 2.86
CA ALA A 284 -8.39 -4.70 3.86
C ALA A 284 -8.31 -3.24 3.35
N PRO A 285 -7.25 -2.75 2.70
CA PRO A 285 -7.18 -1.39 2.17
C PRO A 285 -8.20 -1.14 1.06
N ALA A 286 -8.38 -2.11 0.16
CA ALA A 286 -9.36 -2.01 -0.91
C ALA A 286 -10.81 -1.89 -0.39
N ALA A 287 -11.14 -2.61 0.68
CA ALA A 287 -12.43 -2.52 1.35
C ALA A 287 -12.60 -1.19 2.10
N ALA A 288 -11.54 -0.72 2.78
CA ALA A 288 -11.57 0.55 3.50
C ALA A 288 -11.85 1.74 2.58
N THR A 289 -11.26 1.78 1.37
CA THR A 289 -11.45 2.86 0.40
C THR A 289 -12.86 2.96 -0.17
N VAL A 290 -13.69 1.92 -0.04
CA VAL A 290 -15.10 1.98 -0.46
C VAL A 290 -15.93 2.91 0.45
N ARG A 291 -15.54 3.03 1.73
CA ARG A 291 -16.31 3.78 2.75
C ARG A 291 -15.58 4.98 3.33
N LEU A 292 -14.27 5.02 3.21
CA LEU A 292 -13.41 6.04 3.82
C LEU A 292 -12.76 6.92 2.76
N LYS A 293 -12.40 8.14 3.15
CA LYS A 293 -11.57 9.02 2.32
C LYS A 293 -10.18 8.39 2.11
N PRO A 294 -9.49 8.64 0.99
CA PRO A 294 -8.21 7.99 0.66
C PRO A 294 -7.14 8.08 1.77
N LEU A 295 -7.01 9.24 2.40
CA LEU A 295 -6.05 9.43 3.49
C LEU A 295 -6.39 8.58 4.73
N SER A 296 -7.68 8.46 5.07
CA SER A 296 -8.14 7.61 6.18
C SER A 296 -7.93 6.12 5.89
N ALA A 297 -8.06 5.69 4.62
CA ALA A 297 -7.79 4.32 4.21
C ALA A 297 -6.29 3.96 4.33
N LEU A 298 -5.38 4.90 4.01
CA LEU A 298 -3.94 4.73 4.24
C LEU A 298 -3.62 4.59 5.74
N LEU A 299 -4.26 5.40 6.57
CA LEU A 299 -4.08 5.31 8.03
C LEU A 299 -4.55 3.94 8.57
N VAL A 300 -5.68 3.43 8.07
CA VAL A 300 -6.16 2.07 8.39
C VAL A 300 -5.15 1.02 7.96
N ALA A 301 -4.59 1.13 6.75
CA ALA A 301 -3.56 0.20 6.29
C ALA A 301 -2.31 0.24 7.17
N ALA A 302 -1.84 1.42 7.59
CA ALA A 302 -0.71 1.57 8.50
C ALA A 302 -0.98 0.93 9.87
N VAL A 303 -2.17 1.18 10.45
CA VAL A 303 -2.58 0.57 11.73
C VAL A 303 -2.65 -0.94 11.63
N LEU A 304 -3.22 -1.47 10.54
CA LEU A 304 -3.29 -2.92 10.30
C LEU A 304 -1.90 -3.54 10.13
N GLY A 305 -0.97 -2.86 9.46
CA GLY A 305 0.41 -3.29 9.33
C GLY A 305 1.12 -3.40 10.67
N ILE A 306 0.98 -2.39 11.52
CA ILE A 306 1.54 -2.38 12.89
C ILE A 306 0.89 -3.48 13.75
N ALA A 307 -0.44 -3.61 13.70
CA ALA A 307 -1.16 -4.63 14.43
C ALA A 307 -0.76 -6.05 13.99
N TYR A 308 -0.56 -6.24 12.69
CA TYR A 308 -0.07 -7.50 12.14
C TYR A 308 1.36 -7.82 12.61
N GLY A 309 2.26 -6.82 12.61
CA GLY A 309 3.61 -6.96 13.17
C GLY A 309 3.57 -7.40 14.65
N GLY A 310 2.73 -6.77 15.47
CA GLY A 310 2.50 -7.18 16.86
C GLY A 310 1.93 -8.60 16.99
N LEU A 311 0.97 -8.96 16.14
CA LEU A 311 0.40 -10.31 16.12
C LEU A 311 1.45 -11.37 15.77
N THR A 312 2.32 -11.09 14.78
CA THR A 312 3.39 -12.03 14.40
C THR A 312 4.43 -12.21 15.50
N GLN A 313 4.70 -11.15 16.30
CA GLN A 313 5.56 -11.27 17.47
C GLN A 313 4.92 -12.13 18.57
N LEU A 314 3.64 -11.90 18.90
CA LEU A 314 2.92 -12.72 19.88
C LEU A 314 2.83 -14.18 19.45
N ALA A 315 2.60 -14.43 18.16
CA ALA A 315 2.59 -15.78 17.61
C ALA A 315 3.97 -16.45 17.73
N PHE A 316 5.04 -15.71 17.47
CA PHE A 316 6.42 -16.16 17.59
C PHE A 316 6.78 -16.54 19.03
N ASP A 317 6.37 -15.71 20.00
CA ASP A 317 6.55 -16.00 21.43
C ASP A 317 5.76 -17.25 21.86
N GLY A 318 4.65 -17.53 21.19
CA GLY A 318 3.86 -18.76 21.34
C GLY A 318 4.34 -19.97 20.50
N GLY A 319 5.46 -19.84 19.79
CA GLY A 319 6.05 -20.94 19.01
C GLY A 319 5.65 -21.00 17.53
N ALA A 320 4.85 -20.06 17.01
CA ALA A 320 4.44 -20.05 15.61
C ALA A 320 5.19 -18.98 14.79
N VAL A 321 5.94 -19.43 13.78
CA VAL A 321 6.65 -18.56 12.84
C VAL A 321 5.73 -18.21 11.67
N LEU A 322 5.05 -17.05 11.77
CA LEU A 322 4.19 -16.52 10.72
C LEU A 322 5.00 -15.69 9.70
N PRO A 323 4.62 -15.68 8.42
CA PRO A 323 5.24 -14.81 7.43
C PRO A 323 4.91 -13.34 7.71
N VAL A 324 5.89 -12.46 7.59
CA VAL A 324 5.71 -11.01 7.81
C VAL A 324 5.76 -10.24 6.49
N VAL A 325 6.77 -10.49 5.69
CA VAL A 325 7.09 -9.65 4.52
C VAL A 325 6.04 -9.78 3.43
N TYR A 326 5.61 -10.99 3.10
CA TYR A 326 4.68 -11.22 1.98
C TYR A 326 3.27 -10.67 2.24
N PRO A 327 2.65 -10.86 3.43
CA PRO A 327 1.37 -10.24 3.75
C PRO A 327 1.45 -8.71 3.83
N LEU A 328 2.54 -8.14 4.37
CA LEU A 328 2.75 -6.69 4.39
C LEU A 328 2.97 -6.12 2.99
N LEU A 329 3.69 -6.83 2.11
CA LEU A 329 3.83 -6.47 0.71
C LEU A 329 2.45 -6.36 0.03
N ALA A 330 1.60 -7.37 0.21
CA ALA A 330 0.25 -7.38 -0.33
C ALA A 330 -0.62 -6.22 0.22
N LEU A 331 -0.50 -5.91 1.52
CA LEU A 331 -1.14 -4.76 2.16
C LEU A 331 -0.72 -3.44 1.50
N VAL A 332 0.58 -3.22 1.34
CA VAL A 332 1.15 -1.99 0.75
C VAL A 332 0.74 -1.85 -0.72
N LEU A 333 0.87 -2.92 -1.51
CA LEU A 333 0.46 -2.91 -2.92
C LEU A 333 -1.03 -2.63 -3.09
N SER A 334 -1.88 -3.20 -2.23
CA SER A 334 -3.31 -2.94 -2.23
C SER A 334 -3.63 -1.49 -1.85
N ALA A 335 -2.97 -0.94 -0.83
CA ALA A 335 -3.16 0.44 -0.41
C ALA A 335 -2.76 1.44 -1.50
N LEU A 336 -1.60 1.24 -2.14
CA LEU A 336 -1.12 2.09 -3.24
C LEU A 336 -2.02 1.95 -4.48
N GLY A 337 -2.43 0.73 -4.84
CA GLY A 337 -3.33 0.47 -5.95
C GLY A 337 -4.71 1.10 -5.73
N ALA A 338 -5.25 1.01 -4.52
CA ALA A 338 -6.53 1.63 -4.17
C ALA A 338 -6.45 3.17 -4.22
N LEU A 339 -5.34 3.76 -3.78
CA LEU A 339 -5.08 5.20 -3.87
C LEU A 339 -5.01 5.65 -5.34
N ALA A 340 -4.28 4.92 -6.18
CA ALA A 340 -4.15 5.22 -7.61
C ALA A 340 -5.51 5.16 -8.33
N VAL A 341 -6.31 4.12 -8.09
CA VAL A 341 -7.66 3.99 -8.68
C VAL A 341 -8.58 5.12 -8.22
N ASN A 342 -8.56 5.48 -6.93
CA ASN A 342 -9.35 6.61 -6.43
C ASN A 342 -8.95 7.93 -7.09
N TYR A 343 -7.65 8.20 -7.20
CA TYR A 343 -7.14 9.41 -7.86
C TYR A 343 -7.61 9.50 -9.31
N VAL A 344 -7.48 8.40 -10.07
CA VAL A 344 -7.91 8.34 -11.47
C VAL A 344 -9.42 8.54 -11.59
N MET A 345 -10.23 7.85 -10.77
CA MET A 345 -11.69 7.99 -10.81
C MET A 345 -12.17 9.41 -10.48
N THR A 346 -11.57 10.03 -9.45
CA THR A 346 -11.92 11.41 -9.07
C THR A 346 -11.53 12.40 -10.18
N SER A 347 -10.41 12.19 -10.86
CA SER A 347 -9.98 13.03 -11.99
C SER A 347 -10.95 12.92 -13.18
N PHE A 348 -11.41 11.71 -13.51
CA PHE A 348 -12.42 11.51 -14.57
C PHE A 348 -13.79 12.13 -14.22
N GLU A 349 -14.25 12.02 -12.99
CA GLU A 349 -15.49 12.66 -12.56
C GLU A 349 -15.42 14.18 -12.69
N ARG A 350 -14.31 14.79 -12.25
CA ARG A 350 -14.08 16.25 -12.39
C ARG A 350 -14.10 16.67 -13.87
N GLN A 351 -13.43 15.95 -14.72
CA GLN A 351 -13.38 16.27 -16.15
C GLN A 351 -14.76 16.13 -16.82
N ARG A 352 -15.53 15.11 -16.48
CA ARG A 352 -16.89 14.92 -17.00
C ARG A 352 -17.83 16.03 -16.58
N VAL A 353 -17.73 16.52 -15.34
CA VAL A 353 -18.50 17.67 -14.86
C VAL A 353 -18.07 18.94 -15.62
N HIS A 354 -16.76 19.18 -15.75
CA HIS A 354 -16.22 20.30 -16.53
C HIS A 354 -16.75 20.32 -17.96
N ASP A 355 -16.68 19.23 -18.71
CA ASP A 355 -17.08 19.16 -20.12
C ASP A 355 -18.60 19.34 -20.30
N THR A 356 -19.39 18.98 -19.30
CA THR A 356 -20.84 19.17 -19.33
C THR A 356 -21.20 20.65 -19.12
N PHE A 357 -20.54 21.33 -18.18
CA PHE A 357 -20.82 22.75 -17.89
C PHE A 357 -20.19 23.73 -18.87
N ALA A 358 -19.03 23.41 -19.44
CA ALA A 358 -18.33 24.25 -20.42
C ALA A 358 -19.15 24.54 -21.70
N ARG A 359 -20.22 23.80 -21.94
CA ARG A 359 -21.13 24.03 -23.07
C ARG A 359 -22.16 25.13 -22.83
N PHE A 360 -22.41 25.50 -21.59
CA PHE A 360 -23.49 26.42 -21.21
C PHE A 360 -23.00 27.70 -20.56
N VAL A 361 -21.77 27.73 -20.06
CA VAL A 361 -21.22 28.78 -19.20
C VAL A 361 -19.82 29.16 -19.68
N PRO A 362 -19.40 30.43 -19.64
CA PRO A 362 -18.03 30.85 -19.96
C PRO A 362 -17.00 30.09 -19.14
N GLN A 363 -15.84 29.78 -19.74
CA GLN A 363 -14.78 28.99 -19.09
C GLN A 363 -14.32 29.54 -17.73
N ALA A 364 -14.29 30.87 -17.59
CA ALA A 364 -13.96 31.53 -16.34
C ALA A 364 -14.95 31.22 -15.20
N VAL A 365 -16.20 30.98 -15.52
CA VAL A 365 -17.28 30.68 -14.56
C VAL A 365 -17.27 29.18 -14.20
N VAL A 366 -16.83 28.32 -15.12
CA VAL A 366 -16.72 26.86 -14.87
C VAL A 366 -15.71 26.57 -13.76
N ALA A 367 -14.58 27.27 -13.72
CA ALA A 367 -13.56 27.12 -12.68
C ALA A 367 -14.13 27.47 -11.28
N ASP A 368 -14.83 28.61 -11.16
CA ASP A 368 -15.46 29.06 -9.92
C ASP A 368 -16.58 28.12 -9.45
N VAL A 369 -17.35 27.57 -10.40
CA VAL A 369 -18.41 26.59 -10.10
C VAL A 369 -17.81 25.29 -9.56
N LEU A 370 -16.71 24.80 -10.13
CA LEU A 370 -16.06 23.57 -9.68
C LEU A 370 -15.43 23.72 -8.28
N GLU A 371 -14.83 24.86 -7.99
CA GLU A 371 -14.26 25.15 -6.67
C GLU A 371 -15.35 25.16 -5.58
N ARG A 372 -16.52 25.71 -5.87
CA ARG A 372 -17.67 25.75 -4.95
C ARG A 372 -18.43 24.42 -4.82
N VAL A 373 -18.34 23.54 -5.82
CA VAL A 373 -18.87 22.16 -5.72
C VAL A 373 -18.09 21.34 -4.68
N ASP A 374 -16.78 21.53 -4.62
CA ASP A 374 -15.93 20.84 -3.62
C ASP A 374 -16.24 21.29 -2.18
N ASP A 375 -16.70 22.54 -2.00
CA ASP A 375 -17.11 23.08 -0.69
C ASP A 375 -18.56 22.70 -0.28
N GLY A 376 -19.30 22.00 -1.13
CA GLY A 376 -20.66 21.55 -0.85
C GLY A 376 -21.74 22.65 -0.93
N ASP A 377 -21.41 23.81 -1.46
CA ASP A 377 -22.25 25.02 -1.45
C ASP A 377 -23.12 25.17 -2.73
N LEU A 378 -22.89 24.32 -3.75
CA LEU A 378 -23.70 24.32 -4.99
C LEU A 378 -24.87 23.33 -4.87
N ARG A 379 -26.01 23.81 -4.48
CA ARG A 379 -27.28 23.09 -4.63
C ARG A 379 -27.79 23.31 -6.06
N PHE A 380 -27.87 22.24 -6.86
CA PHE A 380 -28.53 22.27 -8.19
C PHE A 380 -30.06 22.50 -8.12
N GLY A 381 -30.60 22.75 -6.94
CA GLY A 381 -31.97 23.21 -6.75
C GLY A 381 -32.07 24.70 -6.98
N GLY A 382 -33.15 25.17 -7.62
CA GLY A 382 -33.33 26.55 -8.03
C GLY A 382 -32.96 27.59 -6.97
N VAL A 383 -32.06 28.49 -7.35
CA VAL A 383 -31.59 29.60 -6.51
C VAL A 383 -32.24 30.89 -6.98
N ARG A 384 -32.80 31.67 -6.03
CA ARG A 384 -33.37 33.01 -6.32
C ARG A 384 -32.22 34.02 -6.41
N ARG A 385 -32.13 34.72 -7.57
CA ARG A 385 -31.08 35.71 -7.83
C ARG A 385 -31.61 36.91 -8.58
N GLU A 386 -31.00 38.08 -8.36
CA GLU A 386 -31.15 39.24 -9.20
C GLU A 386 -30.30 39.05 -10.46
N CYS A 387 -30.94 39.12 -11.62
CA CYS A 387 -30.35 38.84 -12.92
C CYS A 387 -30.91 39.76 -13.99
N THR A 388 -30.19 39.85 -15.11
CA THR A 388 -30.75 40.37 -16.37
C THR A 388 -30.98 39.24 -17.34
N VAL A 389 -32.18 39.13 -17.85
CA VAL A 389 -32.57 38.16 -18.86
C VAL A 389 -32.58 38.83 -20.23
N LEU A 390 -31.93 38.15 -21.19
CA LEU A 390 -31.87 38.53 -22.58
C LEU A 390 -32.67 37.53 -23.42
N PHE A 391 -33.55 38.03 -24.27
CA PHE A 391 -34.13 37.27 -25.37
C PHE A 391 -33.77 37.96 -26.67
N SER A 392 -33.41 37.17 -27.69
CA SER A 392 -33.20 37.65 -29.06
C SER A 392 -33.87 36.71 -30.06
N ASP A 393 -34.29 37.27 -31.22
CA ASP A 393 -34.94 36.54 -32.30
C ASP A 393 -34.69 37.21 -33.65
N LEU A 394 -34.51 36.44 -34.72
CA LEU A 394 -34.31 36.96 -36.07
C LEU A 394 -35.64 37.36 -36.73
N ARG A 395 -35.60 38.41 -37.50
CA ARG A 395 -36.79 38.88 -38.20
C ARG A 395 -36.92 38.22 -39.58
N GLY A 396 -38.00 37.49 -39.80
CA GLY A 396 -38.30 36.86 -41.09
C GLY A 396 -37.66 35.44 -41.28
N PHE A 397 -37.00 34.90 -40.23
CA PHE A 397 -36.39 33.59 -40.34
C PHE A 397 -37.38 32.46 -40.69
N THR A 398 -38.61 32.50 -40.15
CA THR A 398 -39.64 31.51 -40.49
C THR A 398 -39.89 31.45 -41.98
N SER A 399 -40.11 32.58 -42.65
CA SER A 399 -40.33 32.63 -44.09
C SER A 399 -39.08 32.19 -44.87
N PHE A 400 -37.92 32.59 -44.44
CA PHE A 400 -36.63 32.19 -45.01
C PHE A 400 -36.43 30.64 -44.95
N SER A 401 -36.79 30.03 -43.84
CA SER A 401 -36.66 28.60 -43.64
C SER A 401 -37.63 27.74 -44.48
N GLU A 402 -38.74 28.34 -44.92
CA GLU A 402 -39.71 27.68 -45.81
C GLU A 402 -39.26 27.68 -47.27
N GLU A 403 -38.36 28.58 -47.66
CA GLU A 403 -37.94 28.76 -49.07
C GLU A 403 -36.63 28.00 -49.41
N LEU A 404 -35.87 27.53 -48.39
CA LEU A 404 -34.55 26.93 -48.56
C LEU A 404 -34.53 25.44 -48.21
N ASP A 405 -33.51 24.76 -48.75
CA ASP A 405 -33.22 23.38 -48.37
C ASP A 405 -32.86 23.28 -46.88
N PRO A 406 -33.39 22.27 -46.13
CA PRO A 406 -33.16 22.14 -44.69
C PRO A 406 -31.69 22.10 -44.28
N ASP A 407 -30.79 21.50 -45.06
CA ASP A 407 -29.36 21.49 -44.76
C ASP A 407 -28.76 22.88 -44.78
N ARG A 408 -29.22 23.72 -45.70
CA ARG A 408 -28.78 25.13 -45.82
C ARG A 408 -29.32 25.99 -44.68
N VAL A 409 -30.59 25.74 -44.27
CA VAL A 409 -31.18 26.42 -43.10
C VAL A 409 -30.38 26.13 -41.85
N ILE A 410 -29.95 24.86 -41.62
CA ILE A 410 -29.12 24.46 -40.47
C ILE A 410 -27.76 25.13 -40.53
N GLU A 411 -27.13 25.25 -41.68
CA GLU A 411 -25.82 25.93 -41.82
C GLU A 411 -25.93 27.42 -41.43
N VAL A 412 -26.94 28.13 -41.96
CA VAL A 412 -27.21 29.52 -41.66
C VAL A 412 -27.52 29.73 -40.18
N LEU A 413 -28.39 28.87 -39.61
CA LEU A 413 -28.75 28.92 -38.21
C LEU A 413 -27.54 28.69 -37.29
N ASN A 414 -26.69 27.70 -37.60
CA ASN A 414 -25.50 27.44 -36.78
C ASN A 414 -24.52 28.61 -36.82
N CYS A 415 -24.27 29.22 -37.99
CA CYS A 415 -23.41 30.39 -38.12
C CYS A 415 -23.95 31.57 -37.29
N TYR A 416 -25.27 31.81 -37.36
CA TYR A 416 -25.92 32.83 -36.54
C TYR A 416 -25.80 32.57 -35.05
N LEU A 417 -26.14 31.37 -34.63
CA LEU A 417 -26.09 30.99 -33.21
C LEU A 417 -24.66 31.07 -32.65
N GLU A 418 -23.64 30.70 -33.43
CA GLU A 418 -22.23 30.83 -33.04
C GLU A 418 -21.85 32.29 -32.81
N GLU A 419 -22.09 33.19 -33.76
CA GLU A 419 -21.74 34.61 -33.65
C GLU A 419 -22.47 35.30 -32.46
N MET A 420 -23.76 35.01 -32.24
CA MET A 420 -24.52 35.60 -31.15
C MET A 420 -24.13 35.03 -29.78
N SER A 421 -23.88 33.73 -29.72
CA SER A 421 -23.47 33.08 -28.47
C SER A 421 -22.12 33.56 -27.99
N ASP A 422 -21.18 33.80 -28.91
CA ASP A 422 -19.87 34.34 -28.58
C ASP A 422 -20.02 35.72 -27.92
N ALA A 423 -20.83 36.63 -28.47
CA ALA A 423 -21.06 37.92 -27.86
C ALA A 423 -21.65 37.81 -26.44
N ILE A 424 -22.59 36.90 -26.23
CA ILE A 424 -23.19 36.68 -24.90
C ILE A 424 -22.14 36.13 -23.92
N MET A 425 -21.36 35.14 -24.33
CA MET A 425 -20.35 34.49 -23.45
C MET A 425 -19.17 35.42 -23.16
N ASP A 426 -18.70 36.20 -24.14
CA ASP A 426 -17.61 37.17 -23.98
C ASP A 426 -17.92 38.23 -22.93
N HIS A 427 -19.21 38.59 -22.79
CA HIS A 427 -19.69 39.49 -21.74
C HIS A 427 -20.09 38.77 -20.44
N GLY A 428 -19.81 37.47 -20.31
CA GLY A 428 -20.07 36.70 -19.10
C GLY A 428 -21.52 36.26 -18.92
N GLY A 429 -22.32 36.26 -20.00
CA GLY A 429 -23.67 35.71 -20.02
C GLY A 429 -23.69 34.19 -20.04
N THR A 430 -24.75 33.62 -19.52
CA THR A 430 -25.02 32.18 -19.51
C THR A 430 -26.09 31.88 -20.55
N LEU A 431 -25.75 31.02 -21.53
CA LEU A 431 -26.74 30.55 -22.50
C LEU A 431 -27.68 29.56 -21.84
N VAL A 432 -28.98 29.86 -21.92
CA VAL A 432 -30.00 29.03 -21.28
C VAL A 432 -30.67 28.11 -22.29
N SER A 433 -31.07 28.61 -23.44
CA SER A 433 -31.76 27.81 -24.45
C SER A 433 -31.72 28.48 -25.82
N TYR A 434 -31.69 27.64 -26.87
CA TYR A 434 -32.03 28.01 -28.24
C TYR A 434 -33.47 27.64 -28.53
N MET A 435 -34.24 28.55 -29.09
CA MET A 435 -35.67 28.39 -29.41
C MET A 435 -35.88 28.62 -30.89
N GLY A 436 -35.40 27.66 -31.73
CA GLY A 436 -35.29 27.89 -33.18
C GLY A 436 -34.17 28.90 -33.45
N ASP A 437 -34.48 30.05 -34.00
CA ASP A 437 -33.60 31.19 -34.20
C ASP A 437 -33.53 32.13 -32.97
N GLY A 438 -34.35 31.89 -31.98
CA GLY A 438 -34.35 32.66 -30.73
C GLY A 438 -33.28 32.17 -29.73
N ILE A 439 -32.67 33.12 -29.01
CA ILE A 439 -31.69 32.82 -27.95
C ILE A 439 -32.24 33.36 -26.63
N MET A 440 -32.17 32.55 -25.58
CA MET A 440 -32.37 32.99 -24.22
C MET A 440 -31.04 32.92 -23.47
N ALA A 441 -30.65 34.03 -22.85
CA ALA A 441 -29.46 34.12 -22.02
C ALA A 441 -29.74 34.85 -20.71
N VAL A 442 -28.91 34.61 -19.70
CA VAL A 442 -29.02 35.22 -18.37
C VAL A 442 -27.67 35.75 -17.91
N PHE A 443 -27.63 36.96 -17.37
CA PHE A 443 -26.49 37.55 -16.71
C PHE A 443 -26.77 37.62 -15.20
N GLY A 444 -25.83 37.20 -14.35
CA GLY A 444 -26.01 37.11 -12.90
C GLY A 444 -26.40 35.72 -12.37
N ALA A 445 -26.41 34.69 -13.23
CA ALA A 445 -26.60 33.29 -12.86
C ALA A 445 -25.79 32.38 -13.80
N PRO A 446 -25.27 31.23 -13.33
CA PRO A 446 -25.39 30.62 -11.99
C PRO A 446 -24.63 31.36 -10.89
N LEU A 447 -23.62 32.14 -11.22
CA LEU A 447 -22.90 33.00 -10.30
C LEU A 447 -23.48 34.43 -10.28
N GLY A 448 -23.51 35.02 -9.09
CA GLY A 448 -23.97 36.41 -8.95
C GLY A 448 -22.99 37.38 -9.62
N GLN A 449 -23.51 38.32 -10.42
CA GLN A 449 -22.76 39.41 -11.04
C GLN A 449 -23.42 40.71 -10.61
N GLU A 450 -22.68 41.56 -9.93
CA GLU A 450 -23.23 42.84 -9.47
C GLU A 450 -23.46 43.83 -10.61
N ASP A 451 -22.80 43.63 -11.77
CA ASP A 451 -22.85 44.38 -13.01
C ASP A 451 -23.64 43.66 -14.12
N HIS A 452 -24.56 42.75 -13.76
CA HIS A 452 -25.31 41.93 -14.71
C HIS A 452 -26.05 42.73 -15.77
N ALA A 453 -26.58 43.92 -15.42
CA ALA A 453 -27.32 44.78 -16.34
C ALA A 453 -26.40 45.47 -17.36
N ASP A 454 -25.22 45.95 -16.91
CA ASP A 454 -24.23 46.57 -17.80
C ASP A 454 -23.69 45.55 -18.80
N ARG A 455 -23.41 44.31 -18.34
CA ARG A 455 -22.94 43.19 -19.18
C ARG A 455 -23.99 42.79 -20.23
N ALA A 456 -25.24 42.68 -19.82
CA ALA A 456 -26.33 42.35 -20.74
C ALA A 456 -26.52 43.42 -21.83
N LEU A 457 -26.41 44.69 -21.45
CA LEU A 457 -26.52 45.80 -22.40
C LEU A 457 -25.30 45.82 -23.37
N ALA A 458 -24.10 45.62 -22.86
CA ALA A 458 -22.89 45.52 -23.69
C ALA A 458 -22.98 44.37 -24.69
N ALA A 459 -23.41 43.17 -24.24
CA ALA A 459 -23.66 42.03 -25.11
C ALA A 459 -24.70 42.32 -26.20
N ALA A 460 -25.84 42.92 -25.85
CA ALA A 460 -26.85 43.30 -26.81
C ALA A 460 -26.34 44.35 -27.81
N GLY A 461 -25.52 45.31 -27.35
CA GLY A 461 -24.87 46.28 -28.20
C GLY A 461 -23.89 45.65 -29.19
N GLU A 462 -23.06 44.71 -28.75
CA GLU A 462 -22.14 43.95 -29.61
C GLU A 462 -22.91 43.10 -30.62
N MET A 463 -23.93 42.37 -30.17
CA MET A 463 -24.79 41.56 -31.06
C MET A 463 -25.35 42.41 -32.22
N LEU A 464 -25.87 43.59 -31.94
CA LEU A 464 -26.49 44.47 -32.93
C LEU A 464 -25.50 45.23 -33.80
N LYS A 465 -24.44 45.79 -33.20
CA LYS A 465 -23.52 46.72 -33.88
C LYS A 465 -22.32 46.02 -34.53
N VAL A 466 -21.96 44.80 -34.10
CA VAL A 466 -20.77 44.09 -34.59
C VAL A 466 -21.13 42.74 -35.17
N ARG A 467 -21.77 41.88 -34.40
CA ARG A 467 -21.97 40.46 -34.78
C ARG A 467 -23.03 40.29 -35.86
N LEU A 468 -24.16 40.95 -35.73
CA LEU A 468 -25.21 40.88 -36.75
C LEU A 468 -24.78 41.45 -38.12
N PRO A 469 -24.08 42.58 -38.23
CA PRO A 469 -23.50 43.05 -39.48
C PRO A 469 -22.51 42.01 -40.08
N ARG A 470 -21.62 41.43 -39.29
CA ARG A 470 -20.68 40.39 -39.73
C ARG A 470 -21.38 39.15 -40.24
N PHE A 471 -22.40 38.68 -39.55
CA PHE A 471 -23.25 37.58 -40.00
C PHE A 471 -23.94 37.94 -41.32
N ASN A 472 -24.48 39.17 -41.48
CA ASN A 472 -25.10 39.60 -42.71
C ASN A 472 -24.13 39.77 -43.89
N GLU A 473 -22.88 40.15 -43.64
CA GLU A 473 -21.81 40.14 -44.65
C GLU A 473 -21.51 38.70 -45.12
N TRP A 474 -21.47 37.74 -44.18
CA TRP A 474 -21.33 36.33 -44.52
C TRP A 474 -22.54 35.85 -45.35
N MET A 475 -23.80 36.18 -44.97
CA MET A 475 -25.01 35.87 -45.75
C MET A 475 -24.92 36.44 -47.17
N ALA A 476 -24.50 37.68 -47.32
CA ALA A 476 -24.33 38.32 -48.63
C ALA A 476 -23.27 37.57 -49.50
N SER A 477 -22.20 37.11 -48.88
CA SER A 477 -21.16 36.29 -49.58
C SER A 477 -21.69 34.97 -50.10
N GLN A 478 -22.79 34.48 -49.50
CA GLN A 478 -23.51 33.26 -49.88
C GLN A 478 -24.68 33.53 -50.89
N GLY A 479 -24.85 34.80 -51.28
CA GLY A 479 -25.93 35.23 -52.16
C GLY A 479 -27.33 35.27 -51.50
N LEU A 480 -27.34 35.38 -50.16
CA LEU A 480 -28.57 35.40 -49.36
C LEU A 480 -28.81 36.81 -48.79
N GLU A 481 -30.06 37.15 -48.55
CA GLU A 481 -30.43 38.42 -47.86
C GLU A 481 -30.11 38.32 -46.38
N GLY A 482 -29.66 39.44 -45.79
CA GLY A 482 -29.37 39.52 -44.36
C GLY A 482 -30.64 39.67 -43.52
N PHE A 483 -30.45 39.47 -42.23
CA PHE A 483 -31.56 39.56 -41.26
C PHE A 483 -31.46 40.84 -40.40
N ALA A 484 -32.61 41.31 -39.94
CA ALA A 484 -32.70 42.15 -38.77
C ALA A 484 -32.96 41.30 -37.52
N MET A 485 -32.65 41.82 -36.35
CA MET A 485 -32.82 41.11 -35.07
C MET A 485 -33.65 41.97 -34.10
N GLY A 486 -34.41 41.32 -33.23
CA GLY A 486 -35.00 41.91 -32.05
C GLY A 486 -34.38 41.40 -30.79
N ILE A 487 -34.13 42.29 -29.80
CA ILE A 487 -33.62 41.96 -28.48
C ILE A 487 -34.48 42.56 -27.39
N GLY A 488 -34.77 41.81 -26.33
CA GLY A 488 -35.45 42.28 -25.13
C GLY A 488 -34.62 42.02 -23.88
N LEU A 489 -34.38 43.05 -23.08
CA LEU A 489 -33.68 42.98 -21.80
C LEU A 489 -34.59 43.35 -20.65
N ASN A 490 -34.61 42.52 -19.61
CA ASN A 490 -35.30 42.82 -18.36
C ASN A 490 -34.55 42.32 -17.15
N SER A 491 -34.41 43.16 -16.12
CA SER A 491 -33.71 42.81 -14.87
C SER A 491 -34.71 42.64 -13.72
N GLY A 492 -34.36 41.73 -12.82
CA GLY A 492 -35.09 41.43 -11.61
C GLY A 492 -34.85 40.05 -11.07
N THR A 493 -35.60 39.67 -10.06
CA THR A 493 -35.47 38.36 -9.42
C THR A 493 -35.91 37.24 -10.36
N VAL A 494 -35.04 36.21 -10.54
CA VAL A 494 -35.36 34.97 -11.21
C VAL A 494 -35.05 33.76 -10.31
N MET A 495 -35.72 32.63 -10.55
CA MET A 495 -35.35 31.34 -10.02
C MET A 495 -34.49 30.66 -11.09
N SER A 496 -33.18 30.55 -10.86
CA SER A 496 -32.26 29.88 -11.79
C SER A 496 -31.87 28.53 -11.25
N GLY A 497 -31.86 27.51 -12.10
CA GLY A 497 -31.50 26.15 -11.71
C GLY A 497 -31.89 25.10 -12.75
N GLN A 498 -31.70 23.84 -12.39
CA GLN A 498 -32.06 22.68 -13.22
C GLN A 498 -33.56 22.41 -13.11
N VAL A 499 -34.25 22.37 -14.24
CA VAL A 499 -35.68 22.07 -14.36
C VAL A 499 -35.87 20.94 -15.35
N GLY A 500 -36.76 20.01 -15.04
CA GLY A 500 -37.08 18.89 -15.94
C GLY A 500 -37.33 17.57 -15.20
N SER A 501 -37.27 16.48 -15.96
CA SER A 501 -37.45 15.11 -15.45
C SER A 501 -36.11 14.46 -15.15
N LYS A 502 -36.13 13.29 -14.47
CA LYS A 502 -34.92 12.46 -14.23
C LYS A 502 -34.18 12.06 -15.52
N ARG A 503 -34.85 12.09 -16.68
CA ARG A 503 -34.26 11.69 -17.97
C ARG A 503 -33.82 12.88 -18.83
N ARG A 504 -34.39 14.07 -18.62
CA ARG A 504 -34.04 15.29 -19.35
C ARG A 504 -34.15 16.48 -18.43
N THR A 505 -33.03 17.07 -18.11
CA THR A 505 -32.90 18.30 -17.29
C THR A 505 -32.24 19.37 -18.13
N GLU A 506 -32.76 20.60 -18.01
CA GLU A 506 -32.20 21.78 -18.65
C GLU A 506 -31.93 22.82 -17.58
N TYR A 507 -30.87 23.59 -17.71
CA TYR A 507 -30.62 24.73 -16.87
C TYR A 507 -31.48 25.89 -17.40
N THR A 508 -32.26 26.52 -16.54
CA THR A 508 -33.13 27.61 -16.96
C THR A 508 -33.34 28.67 -15.86
N ALA A 509 -33.85 29.82 -16.25
CA ALA A 509 -34.24 30.90 -15.35
C ALA A 509 -35.75 31.16 -15.51
N ILE A 510 -36.50 31.01 -14.41
CA ILE A 510 -37.95 31.11 -14.38
C ILE A 510 -38.35 32.30 -13.53
N GLY A 511 -39.31 33.08 -14.02
CA GLY A 511 -39.90 34.23 -13.28
C GLY A 511 -40.64 35.21 -14.18
N ASP A 512 -41.31 36.17 -13.56
CA ASP A 512 -41.93 37.26 -14.28
C ASP A 512 -40.92 38.10 -15.07
N THR A 513 -39.68 38.21 -14.53
CA THR A 513 -38.54 38.83 -15.19
C THR A 513 -38.25 38.23 -16.55
N THR A 514 -38.23 36.89 -16.65
CA THR A 514 -38.00 36.12 -17.87
C THR A 514 -39.11 36.35 -18.90
N ASN A 515 -40.36 36.23 -18.45
CA ASN A 515 -41.52 36.43 -19.33
C ASN A 515 -41.57 37.87 -19.86
N THR A 516 -41.17 38.85 -19.06
CA THR A 516 -41.16 40.26 -19.48
C THR A 516 -40.07 40.52 -20.53
N ALA A 517 -38.86 39.96 -20.37
CA ALA A 517 -37.80 40.08 -21.38
C ALA A 517 -38.23 39.48 -22.74
N ALA A 518 -38.86 38.29 -22.74
CA ALA A 518 -39.40 37.68 -23.96
C ALA A 518 -40.47 38.54 -24.65
N ARG A 519 -41.34 39.18 -23.86
CA ARG A 519 -42.36 40.07 -24.42
C ARG A 519 -41.78 41.37 -24.99
N LEU A 520 -40.76 41.93 -24.35
CA LEU A 520 -40.06 43.12 -24.85
C LEU A 520 -39.35 42.80 -26.18
N GLU A 521 -38.74 41.63 -26.31
CA GLU A 521 -38.18 41.17 -27.59
C GLU A 521 -39.29 41.18 -28.68
N GLY A 522 -40.43 40.51 -28.43
CA GLY A 522 -41.53 40.45 -29.37
C GLY A 522 -42.09 41.82 -29.76
N MET A 523 -42.09 42.81 -28.86
CA MET A 523 -42.56 44.16 -29.10
C MET A 523 -41.62 45.01 -29.98
N THR A 524 -40.39 44.61 -30.20
CA THR A 524 -39.47 45.25 -31.16
C THR A 524 -39.97 45.10 -32.59
N LYS A 525 -40.80 44.05 -32.85
CA LYS A 525 -41.37 43.81 -34.19
C LYS A 525 -42.26 44.96 -34.63
N GLY A 526 -41.89 45.58 -35.76
CA GLY A 526 -42.65 46.72 -36.33
C GLY A 526 -42.55 48.04 -35.56
N SER A 527 -41.71 48.09 -34.51
CA SER A 527 -41.53 49.32 -33.71
C SER A 527 -40.51 50.32 -34.27
N GLY A 528 -39.70 49.87 -35.22
CA GLY A 528 -38.52 50.62 -35.70
C GLY A 528 -37.29 50.51 -34.83
N HIS A 529 -37.36 49.79 -33.70
CA HIS A 529 -36.24 49.56 -32.77
C HIS A 529 -35.86 48.08 -32.73
N GLN A 530 -34.55 47.81 -32.65
CA GLN A 530 -34.01 46.43 -32.56
C GLN A 530 -33.80 45.96 -31.11
N LEU A 531 -33.75 46.89 -30.16
CA LEU A 531 -33.58 46.60 -28.74
C LEU A 531 -34.64 47.30 -27.90
N PHE A 532 -35.26 46.57 -27.01
CA PHE A 532 -36.05 47.11 -25.91
C PHE A 532 -35.46 46.71 -24.57
N VAL A 533 -35.21 47.72 -23.72
CA VAL A 533 -34.67 47.60 -22.39
C VAL A 533 -35.71 48.09 -21.38
N ALA A 534 -36.09 47.24 -20.42
CA ALA A 534 -36.98 47.64 -19.35
C ALA A 534 -36.32 48.69 -18.42
N ASP A 535 -37.13 49.54 -17.82
CA ASP A 535 -36.64 50.51 -16.84
C ASP A 535 -35.95 49.85 -15.63
N SER A 536 -36.39 48.67 -15.21
CA SER A 536 -35.72 47.81 -14.21
C SER A 536 -34.28 47.50 -14.57
N THR A 537 -33.97 47.28 -15.85
CA THR A 537 -32.59 47.04 -16.33
C THR A 537 -31.78 48.32 -16.28
N ARG A 538 -32.35 49.43 -16.69
CA ARG A 538 -31.70 50.75 -16.58
C ARG A 538 -31.37 51.08 -15.13
N GLN A 539 -32.32 50.88 -14.21
CA GLN A 539 -32.08 51.11 -12.78
C GLN A 539 -31.03 50.17 -12.16
N ALA A 540 -30.84 48.97 -12.72
CA ALA A 540 -29.85 48.00 -12.27
C ALA A 540 -28.43 48.23 -12.85
N GLN A 541 -28.27 49.16 -13.82
CA GLN A 541 -26.96 49.56 -14.33
C GLN A 541 -26.14 50.25 -13.24
N ARG A 542 -24.86 49.99 -13.21
CA ARG A 542 -23.85 50.68 -12.38
C ARG A 542 -23.19 51.85 -13.11
N LYS A 543 -23.15 51.77 -14.45
CA LYS A 543 -22.60 52.80 -15.32
C LYS A 543 -23.74 53.41 -16.11
N ASP A 544 -24.06 54.66 -15.85
CA ASP A 544 -25.00 55.43 -16.69
C ASP A 544 -24.20 56.18 -17.76
N ASP A 545 -23.93 55.52 -18.87
CA ASP A 545 -23.11 56.06 -19.97
C ASP A 545 -23.94 56.95 -20.92
N GLY A 546 -25.21 57.16 -20.64
CA GLY A 546 -26.11 57.96 -21.50
C GLY A 546 -26.40 57.30 -22.87
N GLU A 547 -26.11 56.02 -23.03
CA GLU A 547 -26.33 55.26 -24.28
C GLU A 547 -27.81 54.90 -24.52
N LEU A 548 -28.65 54.98 -23.49
CA LEU A 548 -30.08 54.66 -23.60
C LEU A 548 -30.91 55.88 -23.89
N GLU A 549 -31.86 55.74 -24.84
CA GLU A 549 -32.87 56.68 -25.21
C GLU A 549 -34.24 56.18 -24.77
N LEU A 550 -35.09 57.09 -24.22
CA LEU A 550 -36.43 56.75 -23.80
C LEU A 550 -37.36 56.56 -25.00
N VAL A 551 -37.96 55.39 -25.12
CA VAL A 551 -38.95 55.06 -26.14
C VAL A 551 -40.36 55.43 -25.62
N GLY A 552 -40.59 55.44 -24.30
CA GLY A 552 -41.86 55.75 -23.66
C GLY A 552 -42.51 54.58 -22.93
N GLU A 553 -43.71 54.79 -22.43
CA GLU A 553 -44.46 53.71 -21.79
C GLU A 553 -45.12 52.78 -22.81
N ARG A 554 -45.09 51.49 -22.52
CA ARG A 554 -45.67 50.45 -23.36
C ARG A 554 -46.50 49.46 -22.55
N GLU A 555 -47.68 49.13 -23.08
CA GLU A 555 -48.52 48.07 -22.52
C GLU A 555 -47.90 46.70 -22.89
N VAL A 556 -47.67 45.89 -21.87
CA VAL A 556 -47.13 44.53 -22.07
C VAL A 556 -48.24 43.52 -21.81
N ARG A 557 -48.56 42.70 -22.80
CA ARG A 557 -49.66 41.72 -22.75
C ARG A 557 -49.58 40.88 -21.46
N GLY A 558 -50.68 40.87 -20.68
CA GLY A 558 -50.77 40.10 -19.43
C GLY A 558 -50.13 40.78 -18.22
N ARG A 559 -49.83 42.10 -18.30
CA ARG A 559 -49.55 42.95 -17.15
C ARG A 559 -50.64 43.97 -16.99
N THR A 560 -50.91 44.40 -15.73
CA THR A 560 -51.88 45.39 -15.38
C THR A 560 -51.33 46.83 -15.47
N HIS A 561 -50.01 46.99 -15.53
CA HIS A 561 -49.30 48.23 -15.58
C HIS A 561 -48.44 48.37 -16.82
N THR A 562 -48.28 49.56 -17.38
CA THR A 562 -47.33 49.89 -18.42
C THR A 562 -45.88 49.72 -17.93
N ILE A 563 -44.95 49.42 -18.85
CA ILE A 563 -43.53 49.40 -18.58
C ILE A 563 -42.85 50.52 -19.36
N THR A 564 -42.01 51.28 -18.68
CA THR A 564 -41.16 52.28 -19.33
C THR A 564 -40.02 51.50 -20.06
N VAL A 565 -39.91 51.80 -21.36
CA VAL A 565 -38.97 51.05 -22.27
C VAL A 565 -37.98 52.06 -22.83
N TRP A 566 -36.71 51.57 -22.89
CA TRP A 566 -35.56 52.28 -23.43
C TRP A 566 -34.99 51.52 -24.61
N THR A 567 -34.20 52.18 -25.46
CA THR A 567 -33.45 51.58 -26.56
C THR A 567 -32.02 52.15 -26.61
N LEU A 568 -31.11 51.49 -27.36
CA LEU A 568 -29.79 52.03 -27.65
C LEU A 568 -29.92 53.21 -28.64
N ARG A 569 -29.15 54.25 -28.42
CA ARG A 569 -28.99 55.36 -29.37
C ARG A 569 -28.29 54.96 -30.67
#